data_513f4085ba6bf55833bda1e894d8b7b5
#
_entry.id   513f4085ba6bf55833bda1e894d8b7b5
#
_cell.length_a   1.000
_cell.length_b   1.000
_cell.length_c   1.000
_cell.angle_alpha   90.00
_cell.angle_beta   90.00
_cell.angle_gamma   90.00
#
_symmetry.space_group_name_H-M   'P 1'
#
loop_
_entity.id
_entity.type
_entity.pdbx_description
1 polymer ?
#
loop_
_entity_poly.entity_id
_entity_poly.type
_entity_poly.pdbx_seq_one_letter_code
_entity_poly.pdbx_strand_id
1 'polypeptide(L)'
;MTGPTVDPVGPVAIDLRAVEARLAAAGIASERVVVGADAVVVVSSYGGRVYGPFFAEGEAENWLPDAFTDDDAFGALVDSCDWNVGGDRVWIGPEIAYMIRDRSDYWGSYEMPPSLDPGRHDLGRTGDRVTLSRVAELEAFTEPTGLVRADLTLVVRPAAHPLRHLRGASAGGPGGAPLVDAVEYGGYVTEVRLGITSDGAHEAESWMLDQVRAGGTAFVAAVPDTQVTDYYEPVGELLAEVPGGVAVSLTGADRFKIGFAAPHVTGRVGYVRAVGDPADDRAVLFVRGSHSDPSAEYSEEPDPSPGVRGDSLHLYDDDGGLGGFAEIEARGTPVLGPRPEAVTDRFASWWFRGRTDDVARVAQHLLGVPATTVAQAARGAAPRLLGPSAASSTATTTPSPTPTPEPLPRGTT
;
A
#
# COMPACT_ATOMS: atom_id res chain seq x y z
N MET A 1 32.64 -27.23 29.92
CA MET A 1 32.30 -25.81 30.18
C MET A 1 31.44 -25.37 29.04
N THR A 2 30.13 -25.42 29.25
CA THR A 2 29.12 -24.91 28.30
C THR A 2 29.05 -23.40 28.49
N GLY A 3 29.42 -22.62 27.46
CA GLY A 3 29.28 -21.17 27.46
C GLY A 3 27.82 -20.76 27.60
N PRO A 4 27.53 -19.55 28.10
CA PRO A 4 26.18 -19.08 28.23
C PRO A 4 25.55 -19.00 26.82
N THR A 5 24.45 -19.70 26.62
CA THR A 5 23.55 -19.46 25.51
C THR A 5 22.96 -18.06 25.68
N VAL A 6 23.36 -17.14 24.83
CA VAL A 6 22.69 -15.85 24.70
C VAL A 6 21.37 -16.15 24.04
N ASP A 7 20.27 -16.01 24.79
CA ASP A 7 18.92 -16.04 24.21
C ASP A 7 18.86 -14.98 23.09
N PRO A 8 18.31 -15.29 21.92
CA PRO A 8 18.14 -14.29 20.90
C PRO A 8 17.23 -13.20 21.49
N VAL A 9 17.79 -11.99 21.64
CA VAL A 9 17.00 -10.80 21.99
C VAL A 9 16.00 -10.65 20.87
N GLY A 10 14.73 -10.82 21.16
CA GLY A 10 13.65 -10.58 20.18
C GLY A 10 13.77 -9.16 19.63
N PRO A 11 13.20 -8.88 18.44
CA PRO A 11 13.29 -7.56 17.82
C PRO A 11 12.84 -6.50 18.83
N VAL A 12 13.65 -5.44 18.97
CA VAL A 12 13.35 -4.32 19.88
C VAL A 12 12.13 -3.60 19.35
N ALA A 13 11.09 -3.45 20.16
CA ALA A 13 9.89 -2.73 19.80
C ALA A 13 10.19 -1.24 19.56
N ILE A 14 9.81 -0.72 18.42
CA ILE A 14 9.97 0.71 18.09
C ILE A 14 8.68 1.43 18.48
N ASP A 15 8.69 2.01 19.67
CA ASP A 15 7.55 2.73 20.24
C ASP A 15 7.54 4.22 19.83
N LEU A 16 6.49 4.93 20.20
CA LEU A 16 6.32 6.35 19.94
C LEU A 16 7.50 7.19 20.42
N ARG A 17 8.02 6.88 21.62
CA ARG A 17 9.11 7.65 22.23
C ARG A 17 10.44 7.44 21.49
N ALA A 18 10.70 6.22 21.04
CA ALA A 18 11.87 5.91 20.23
C ALA A 18 11.85 6.73 18.94
N VAL A 19 10.72 6.73 18.19
CA VAL A 19 10.59 7.48 16.95
C VAL A 19 10.83 8.98 17.18
N GLU A 20 10.17 9.59 18.17
CA GLU A 20 10.35 11.01 18.44
C GLU A 20 11.75 11.38 18.88
N ALA A 21 12.37 10.54 19.72
CA ALA A 21 13.73 10.77 20.18
C ALA A 21 14.73 10.74 19.02
N ARG A 22 14.60 9.78 18.08
CA ARG A 22 15.46 9.67 16.90
C ARG A 22 15.32 10.86 15.95
N LEU A 23 14.06 11.24 15.65
CA LEU A 23 13.80 12.42 14.80
C LEU A 23 14.37 13.69 15.42
N ALA A 24 14.17 13.89 16.74
CA ALA A 24 14.69 15.05 17.45
C ALA A 24 16.22 15.06 17.49
N ALA A 25 16.89 13.93 17.76
CA ALA A 25 18.35 13.81 17.76
C ALA A 25 18.95 14.12 16.40
N ALA A 26 18.30 13.73 15.32
CA ALA A 26 18.68 14.05 13.94
C ALA A 26 18.28 15.47 13.47
N GLY A 27 17.68 16.29 14.33
CA GLY A 27 17.22 17.64 13.97
C GLY A 27 16.10 17.66 12.94
N ILE A 28 15.31 16.59 12.87
CA ILE A 28 14.18 16.45 11.95
C ILE A 28 12.91 16.98 12.62
N ALA A 29 12.25 17.95 11.99
CA ALA A 29 10.98 18.49 12.46
C ALA A 29 9.87 17.44 12.33
N SER A 30 9.07 17.28 13.40
CA SER A 30 7.95 16.35 13.41
C SER A 30 6.82 16.85 14.28
N GLU A 31 5.59 16.36 14.03
CA GLU A 31 4.37 16.72 14.75
C GLU A 31 3.53 15.48 15.06
N ARG A 32 3.01 15.41 16.29
CA ARG A 32 2.02 14.39 16.66
C ARG A 32 0.64 14.79 16.15
N VAL A 33 -0.10 13.84 15.63
CA VAL A 33 -1.53 13.97 15.30
C VAL A 33 -2.31 12.90 16.07
N VAL A 34 -3.27 13.32 16.89
CA VAL A 34 -4.17 12.39 17.58
C VAL A 34 -5.20 11.87 16.57
N VAL A 35 -5.22 10.57 16.32
CA VAL A 35 -6.00 9.92 15.26
C VAL A 35 -7.05 8.92 15.78
N GLY A 36 -7.12 8.75 17.09
CA GLY A 36 -8.08 7.91 17.81
C GLY A 36 -8.14 8.30 19.29
N ALA A 37 -8.94 7.60 20.10
CA ALA A 37 -9.02 7.87 21.53
C ALA A 37 -7.65 7.67 22.22
N ASP A 38 -6.95 6.58 21.86
CA ASP A 38 -5.65 6.20 22.39
C ASP A 38 -4.65 5.92 21.26
N ALA A 39 -4.79 6.61 20.13
CA ALA A 39 -3.95 6.42 18.95
C ALA A 39 -3.41 7.75 18.45
N VAL A 40 -2.10 7.78 18.17
CA VAL A 40 -1.39 8.91 17.60
C VAL A 40 -0.55 8.48 16.41
N VAL A 41 -0.30 9.40 15.48
CA VAL A 41 0.72 9.25 14.44
C VAL A 41 1.74 10.38 14.57
N VAL A 42 2.96 10.14 14.09
CA VAL A 42 4.01 11.15 13.99
C VAL A 42 4.21 11.52 12.54
N VAL A 43 4.03 12.78 12.19
CA VAL A 43 4.27 13.33 10.86
C VAL A 43 5.65 13.96 10.83
N SER A 44 6.51 13.50 9.93
CA SER A 44 7.92 13.91 9.82
C SER A 44 8.18 14.74 8.57
N SER A 45 9.03 15.76 8.70
CA SER A 45 9.51 16.56 7.56
C SER A 45 10.51 15.82 6.67
N TYR A 46 11.15 14.77 7.17
CA TYR A 46 12.07 13.92 6.42
C TYR A 46 11.27 12.85 5.67
N GLY A 47 11.36 12.85 4.35
CA GLY A 47 10.59 11.96 3.47
C GLY A 47 9.06 12.22 3.47
N GLY A 48 8.55 13.22 4.21
CA GLY A 48 7.11 13.46 4.32
C GLY A 48 6.36 12.28 4.94
N ARG A 49 6.97 11.59 5.90
CA ARG A 49 6.49 10.32 6.46
C ARG A 49 5.40 10.51 7.50
N VAL A 50 4.51 9.51 7.57
CA VAL A 50 3.59 9.30 8.69
C VAL A 50 3.93 7.97 9.36
N TYR A 51 4.41 8.04 10.59
CA TYR A 51 4.77 6.87 11.40
C TYR A 51 3.65 6.49 12.34
N GLY A 52 3.38 5.21 12.52
CA GLY A 52 2.33 4.66 13.36
C GLY A 52 1.11 4.16 12.57
N PRO A 53 -0.11 4.10 13.15
CA PRO A 53 -0.42 4.62 14.47
C PRO A 53 0.28 3.88 15.60
N PHE A 54 0.45 4.59 16.70
CA PHE A 54 0.90 4.08 17.98
C PHE A 54 -0.32 4.01 18.90
N PHE A 55 -0.79 2.80 19.20
CA PHE A 55 -1.87 2.60 20.16
C PHE A 55 -1.32 2.59 21.59
N ALA A 56 -1.90 3.42 22.47
CA ALA A 56 -1.44 3.59 23.85
C ALA A 56 0.08 3.87 23.97
N GLU A 57 0.64 4.67 23.05
CA GLU A 57 2.07 4.98 22.92
C GLU A 57 2.97 3.75 22.74
N GLY A 58 2.40 2.60 22.39
CA GLY A 58 3.12 1.37 22.12
C GLY A 58 3.86 1.38 20.79
N GLU A 59 4.04 0.20 20.23
CA GLU A 59 4.77 -0.05 19.00
C GLU A 59 4.05 0.49 17.76
N ALA A 60 4.80 0.98 16.76
CA ALA A 60 4.26 1.39 15.48
C ALA A 60 3.57 0.22 14.77
N GLU A 61 2.38 0.44 14.21
CA GLU A 61 1.69 -0.61 13.46
C GLU A 61 2.22 -0.74 12.02
N ASN A 62 2.69 0.33 11.40
CA ASN A 62 3.44 0.23 10.14
C ASN A 62 4.89 -0.24 10.39
N TRP A 63 5.57 -0.66 9.31
CA TRP A 63 6.95 -1.10 9.38
C TRP A 63 7.90 0.10 9.54
N LEU A 64 8.89 -0.08 10.40
CA LEU A 64 10.00 0.84 10.61
C LEU A 64 11.31 0.04 10.61
N PRO A 65 12.40 0.58 10.03
CA PRO A 65 13.70 -0.08 10.07
C PRO A 65 14.28 -0.10 11.50
N ASP A 66 15.07 -1.14 11.78
CA ASP A 66 15.72 -1.33 13.08
C ASP A 66 16.63 -0.15 13.49
N ALA A 67 17.02 0.69 12.55
CA ALA A 67 17.78 1.91 12.81
C ALA A 67 17.10 2.83 13.83
N PHE A 68 15.77 2.79 13.97
CA PHE A 68 15.05 3.54 15.00
C PHE A 68 15.34 3.06 16.44
N THR A 69 16.01 1.94 16.63
CA THR A 69 16.36 1.43 17.95
C THR A 69 17.68 2.02 18.50
N ASP A 70 18.48 2.68 17.64
CA ASP A 70 19.81 3.16 17.95
C ASP A 70 20.08 4.55 17.34
N ASP A 71 20.68 5.49 18.12
CA ASP A 71 20.92 6.86 17.68
C ASP A 71 21.94 6.94 16.54
N ASP A 72 23.03 6.18 16.64
CA ASP A 72 24.11 6.20 15.64
C ASP A 72 23.64 5.55 14.33
N ALA A 73 22.87 4.46 14.41
CA ALA A 73 22.31 3.79 13.25
C ALA A 73 21.30 4.69 12.51
N PHE A 74 20.41 5.37 13.25
CA PHE A 74 19.46 6.30 12.64
C PHE A 74 20.16 7.54 12.07
N GLY A 75 21.17 8.06 12.77
CA GLY A 75 22.01 9.15 12.27
C GLY A 75 22.70 8.78 10.96
N ALA A 76 23.28 7.60 10.85
CA ALA A 76 23.94 7.12 9.63
C ALA A 76 22.96 6.97 8.46
N LEU A 77 21.73 6.47 8.73
CA LEU A 77 20.66 6.37 7.74
C LEU A 77 20.28 7.76 7.19
N VAL A 78 20.15 8.77 8.05
CA VAL A 78 19.85 10.15 7.65
C VAL A 78 21.01 10.79 6.90
N ASP A 79 22.24 10.58 7.34
CA ASP A 79 23.45 11.13 6.70
C ASP A 79 23.69 10.52 5.31
N SER A 80 23.33 9.28 5.08
CA SER A 80 23.38 8.61 3.77
C SER A 80 22.25 9.04 2.83
N CYS A 81 21.28 9.82 3.31
CA CYS A 81 20.07 10.15 2.58
C CYS A 81 19.28 8.91 2.15
N ASP A 82 19.23 7.89 2.99
CA ASP A 82 18.48 6.68 2.71
C ASP A 82 16.96 6.99 2.66
N TRP A 83 16.32 6.52 1.60
CA TRP A 83 14.89 6.68 1.41
C TRP A 83 14.07 5.67 2.21
N ASN A 84 14.66 4.52 2.58
CA ASN A 84 13.94 3.41 3.20
C ASN A 84 13.83 3.57 4.72
N VAL A 85 13.08 4.58 5.14
CA VAL A 85 12.89 4.95 6.55
C VAL A 85 11.54 4.53 7.13
N GLY A 86 10.82 3.65 6.46
CA GLY A 86 9.55 3.12 6.93
C GLY A 86 8.38 4.10 6.81
N GLY A 87 7.21 3.69 7.32
CA GLY A 87 6.03 4.53 7.42
C GLY A 87 5.23 4.68 6.12
N ASP A 88 4.22 5.53 6.19
CA ASP A 88 3.36 5.90 5.06
C ASP A 88 3.91 7.15 4.38
N ARG A 89 3.97 7.16 3.04
CA ARG A 89 4.61 8.23 2.24
C ARG A 89 3.92 8.48 0.91
N VAL A 90 4.27 9.60 0.30
CA VAL A 90 3.86 9.94 -1.07
C VAL A 90 5.08 10.05 -1.97
N TRP A 91 5.10 9.25 -3.01
CA TRP A 91 5.97 9.41 -4.15
C TRP A 91 5.24 10.03 -5.35
N ILE A 92 5.98 10.29 -6.41
CA ILE A 92 5.44 10.78 -7.68
C ILE A 92 5.76 9.72 -8.73
N GLY A 93 4.71 9.11 -9.28
CA GLY A 93 4.80 8.15 -10.38
C GLY A 93 4.65 8.82 -11.75
N PRO A 94 4.90 8.06 -12.84
CA PRO A 94 5.24 6.64 -12.82
C PRO A 94 6.72 6.38 -12.46
N GLU A 95 6.97 5.24 -11.82
CA GLU A 95 8.31 4.80 -11.43
C GLU A 95 9.25 4.72 -12.63
N ILE A 96 8.74 4.16 -13.73
CA ILE A 96 9.48 3.98 -14.98
C ILE A 96 9.96 5.30 -15.61
N ALA A 97 9.25 6.40 -15.36
CA ALA A 97 9.63 7.69 -15.93
C ALA A 97 10.69 8.42 -15.09
N TYR A 98 10.67 8.27 -13.76
CA TYR A 98 11.45 9.13 -12.87
C TYR A 98 12.51 8.39 -12.04
N MET A 99 12.48 7.06 -12.00
CA MET A 99 13.38 6.25 -11.18
C MET A 99 14.20 5.25 -12.00
N ILE A 100 13.77 4.93 -13.23
CA ILE A 100 14.42 3.95 -14.10
C ILE A 100 15.06 4.64 -15.28
N ARG A 101 16.41 4.78 -15.27
CA ARG A 101 17.16 5.45 -16.34
C ARG A 101 17.22 4.63 -17.63
N ASP A 102 17.29 3.33 -17.51
CA ASP A 102 17.38 2.40 -18.64
C ASP A 102 16.48 1.18 -18.37
N ARG A 103 15.36 1.10 -19.08
CA ARG A 103 14.42 0.01 -18.93
C ARG A 103 15.04 -1.37 -19.27
N SER A 104 16.07 -1.42 -20.10
CA SER A 104 16.76 -2.68 -20.43
C SER A 104 17.65 -3.19 -19.29
N ASP A 105 17.97 -2.33 -18.32
CA ASP A 105 18.66 -2.66 -17.08
C ASP A 105 17.86 -2.07 -15.89
N TYR A 106 16.63 -2.56 -15.72
CA TYR A 106 15.65 -1.98 -14.81
C TYR A 106 16.22 -1.79 -13.40
N TRP A 107 16.73 -2.87 -12.79
CA TRP A 107 17.24 -2.82 -11.42
C TRP A 107 18.63 -2.20 -11.30
N GLY A 108 19.48 -2.35 -12.30
CA GLY A 108 20.82 -1.75 -12.31
C GLY A 108 20.78 -0.24 -12.53
N SER A 109 19.70 0.27 -13.13
CA SER A 109 19.52 1.69 -13.40
C SER A 109 18.54 2.40 -12.46
N TYR A 110 17.96 1.67 -11.48
CA TYR A 110 17.06 2.24 -10.49
C TYR A 110 17.77 3.27 -9.62
N GLU A 111 17.24 4.48 -9.56
CA GLU A 111 17.75 5.56 -8.73
C GLU A 111 16.61 6.38 -8.13
N MET A 112 16.50 6.39 -6.81
CA MET A 112 15.54 7.26 -6.13
C MET A 112 16.00 8.71 -6.18
N PRO A 113 15.26 9.63 -6.82
CA PRO A 113 15.64 11.04 -6.85
C PRO A 113 15.68 11.63 -5.43
N PRO A 114 16.82 12.19 -4.96
CA PRO A 114 16.92 12.73 -3.59
C PRO A 114 15.96 13.90 -3.35
N SER A 115 15.54 14.58 -4.41
CA SER A 115 14.50 15.61 -4.36
C SER A 115 13.11 15.01 -4.10
N LEU A 116 12.90 13.72 -4.38
CA LEU A 116 11.65 13.00 -4.13
C LEU A 116 11.66 12.28 -2.78
N ASP A 117 12.65 11.45 -2.51
CA ASP A 117 12.78 10.74 -1.25
C ASP A 117 14.29 10.52 -0.91
N PRO A 118 14.73 10.82 0.31
CA PRO A 118 13.90 11.23 1.46
C PRO A 118 13.44 12.69 1.43
N GLY A 119 13.87 13.52 0.53
CA GLY A 119 13.48 14.93 0.43
C GLY A 119 13.03 15.60 1.74
N ARG A 120 13.33 16.87 1.91
CA ARG A 120 12.87 17.59 3.11
C ARG A 120 11.66 18.44 2.78
N HIS A 121 10.66 18.40 3.64
CA HIS A 121 9.43 19.18 3.53
C HIS A 121 9.44 20.33 4.52
N ASP A 122 8.86 21.47 4.13
CA ASP A 122 8.43 22.48 5.07
C ASP A 122 7.23 21.93 5.84
N LEU A 123 7.33 21.94 7.17
CA LEU A 123 6.29 21.40 8.04
C LEU A 123 5.60 22.53 8.80
N GLY A 124 4.29 22.55 8.76
CA GLY A 124 3.46 23.50 9.50
C GLY A 124 2.25 22.83 10.13
N ARG A 125 1.74 23.42 11.21
CA ARG A 125 0.55 22.92 11.92
C ARG A 125 -0.52 23.98 12.06
N THR A 126 -1.78 23.60 11.83
CA THR A 126 -2.96 24.43 12.10
C THR A 126 -4.05 23.56 12.72
N GLY A 127 -4.26 23.71 14.02
CA GLY A 127 -5.21 22.90 14.78
C GLY A 127 -4.81 21.41 14.79
N ASP A 128 -5.67 20.57 14.27
CA ASP A 128 -5.46 19.11 14.13
C ASP A 128 -4.84 18.68 12.79
N ARG A 129 -4.48 19.68 11.95
CA ARG A 129 -3.91 19.44 10.62
C ARG A 129 -2.42 19.73 10.62
N VAL A 130 -1.65 18.82 10.04
CA VAL A 130 -0.22 19.02 9.74
C VAL A 130 -0.08 19.13 8.24
N THR A 131 0.58 20.17 7.77
CA THR A 131 0.87 20.40 6.36
C THR A 131 2.34 20.19 6.11
N LEU A 132 2.65 19.44 5.07
CA LEU A 132 3.97 19.23 4.53
C LEU A 132 3.99 19.78 3.11
N SER A 133 4.98 20.60 2.75
CA SER A 133 5.09 21.12 1.38
C SER A 133 6.53 21.12 0.90
N ARG A 134 6.70 20.87 -0.40
CA ARG A 134 7.99 20.96 -1.08
C ARG A 134 7.83 21.08 -2.58
N VAL A 135 8.93 21.37 -3.24
CA VAL A 135 9.11 21.22 -4.68
C VAL A 135 10.11 20.08 -4.90
N ALA A 136 9.70 19.08 -5.68
CA ALA A 136 10.61 18.04 -6.18
C ALA A 136 11.04 18.40 -7.62
N GLU A 137 12.32 18.25 -7.90
CA GLU A 137 12.86 18.33 -9.26
C GLU A 137 13.19 16.92 -9.72
N LEU A 138 12.52 16.47 -10.77
CA LEU A 138 12.60 15.12 -11.32
C LEU A 138 13.15 15.19 -12.73
N GLU A 139 14.01 14.26 -13.09
CA GLU A 139 14.43 14.02 -14.47
C GLU A 139 13.54 12.91 -15.05
N ALA A 140 12.87 13.19 -16.17
CA ALA A 140 12.11 12.17 -16.89
C ALA A 140 13.03 11.43 -17.87
N PHE A 141 13.09 10.12 -17.75
CA PHE A 141 13.91 9.23 -18.59
C PHE A 141 13.14 8.63 -19.76
N THR A 142 11.80 8.66 -19.71
CA THR A 142 10.92 8.28 -20.82
C THR A 142 10.54 9.50 -21.65
N GLU A 143 10.22 9.29 -22.94
CA GLU A 143 9.81 10.39 -23.84
C GLU A 143 8.42 10.97 -23.46
N PRO A 144 8.29 12.28 -23.39
CA PRO A 144 9.35 13.27 -23.59
C PRO A 144 10.34 13.30 -22.43
N THR A 145 11.65 13.27 -22.71
CA THR A 145 12.68 13.41 -21.67
C THR A 145 12.81 14.87 -21.22
N GLY A 146 13.29 15.11 -20.01
CA GLY A 146 13.55 16.44 -19.50
C GLY A 146 13.24 16.63 -18.03
N LEU A 147 13.33 17.88 -17.58
CA LEU A 147 13.09 18.24 -16.19
C LEU A 147 11.60 18.48 -15.92
N VAL A 148 11.13 17.90 -14.85
CA VAL A 148 9.77 18.07 -14.31
C VAL A 148 9.89 18.64 -12.89
N ARG A 149 9.29 19.79 -12.68
CA ARG A 149 9.15 20.40 -11.36
C ARG A 149 7.77 20.05 -10.80
N ALA A 150 7.73 19.34 -9.69
CA ALA A 150 6.51 18.94 -9.02
C ALA A 150 6.32 19.73 -7.72
N ASP A 151 5.23 20.47 -7.64
CA ASP A 151 4.78 21.17 -6.42
C ASP A 151 3.88 20.20 -5.63
N LEU A 152 4.39 19.73 -4.49
CA LEU A 152 3.72 18.74 -3.65
C LEU A 152 3.32 19.37 -2.30
N THR A 153 2.04 19.23 -1.95
CA THR A 153 1.51 19.60 -0.63
C THR A 153 0.71 18.44 -0.07
N LEU A 154 1.05 18.02 1.15
CA LEU A 154 0.35 16.98 1.89
C LEU A 154 -0.33 17.62 3.10
N VAL A 155 -1.58 17.25 3.37
CA VAL A 155 -2.29 17.64 4.59
C VAL A 155 -2.73 16.39 5.33
N VAL A 156 -2.10 16.11 6.46
CA VAL A 156 -2.43 14.98 7.32
C VAL A 156 -3.38 15.47 8.43
N ARG A 157 -4.51 14.79 8.59
CA ARG A 157 -5.51 15.11 9.62
C ARG A 157 -6.24 13.87 10.12
N PRO A 158 -6.84 13.90 11.32
CA PRO A 158 -7.62 12.77 11.83
C PRO A 158 -8.78 12.40 10.89
N ALA A 159 -9.02 11.10 10.77
CA ALA A 159 -10.20 10.54 10.10
C ALA A 159 -11.22 10.08 11.13
N ALA A 160 -12.50 10.38 10.90
CA ALA A 160 -13.56 9.82 11.71
C ALA A 160 -13.66 8.30 11.50
N HIS A 161 -14.00 7.56 12.56
CA HIS A 161 -14.20 6.11 12.49
C HIS A 161 -15.21 5.76 11.38
N PRO A 162 -14.86 4.95 10.37
CA PRO A 162 -15.71 4.74 9.19
C PRO A 162 -17.03 4.04 9.53
N LEU A 163 -17.08 3.24 10.60
CA LEU A 163 -18.26 2.50 11.04
C LEU A 163 -19.10 3.23 12.08
N ARG A 164 -18.81 4.50 12.43
CA ARG A 164 -19.47 5.27 13.48
C ARG A 164 -21.00 5.38 13.35
N HIS A 165 -21.53 5.15 12.16
CA HIS A 165 -22.96 5.20 11.89
C HIS A 165 -23.63 3.81 11.82
N LEU A 166 -22.87 2.73 11.98
CA LEU A 166 -23.46 1.40 12.06
C LEU A 166 -24.25 1.28 13.37
N ARG A 167 -25.54 1.02 13.24
CA ARG A 167 -26.48 0.84 14.34
C ARG A 167 -27.19 -0.51 14.19
N GLY A 168 -27.36 -1.21 15.30
CA GLY A 168 -28.17 -2.41 15.37
C GLY A 168 -27.47 -3.65 15.90
N ALA A 169 -28.25 -4.68 16.24
CA ALA A 169 -27.79 -5.92 16.88
C ALA A 169 -26.83 -6.76 16.02
N SER A 170 -26.84 -6.58 14.69
CA SER A 170 -25.93 -7.25 13.76
C SER A 170 -24.52 -6.68 13.78
N ALA A 171 -24.31 -5.49 14.38
CA ALA A 171 -23.00 -4.86 14.56
C ALA A 171 -22.37 -5.20 15.92
N GLY A 172 -23.05 -5.96 16.78
CA GLY A 172 -22.58 -6.28 18.13
C GLY A 172 -21.60 -7.45 18.16
N GLY A 173 -20.53 -7.31 18.98
CA GLY A 173 -19.64 -8.39 19.37
C GLY A 173 -20.29 -9.38 20.35
N PRO A 174 -19.55 -10.42 20.75
CA PRO A 174 -19.94 -11.26 21.88
C PRO A 174 -20.16 -10.38 23.11
N GLY A 175 -21.41 -10.32 23.63
CA GLY A 175 -21.81 -9.46 24.76
C GLY A 175 -22.64 -8.23 24.38
N GLY A 176 -22.96 -8.00 23.07
CA GLY A 176 -23.91 -6.98 22.63
C GLY A 176 -23.32 -5.56 22.51
N ALA A 177 -22.00 -5.36 22.72
CA ALA A 177 -21.36 -4.07 22.49
C ALA A 177 -21.34 -3.74 20.98
N PRO A 178 -21.51 -2.46 20.58
CA PRO A 178 -21.31 -2.02 19.21
C PRO A 178 -19.92 -2.40 18.68
N LEU A 179 -19.81 -2.80 17.42
CA LEU A 179 -18.53 -3.18 16.82
C LEU A 179 -17.49 -2.04 16.92
N VAL A 180 -17.93 -0.80 16.85
CA VAL A 180 -17.10 0.40 16.99
C VAL A 180 -16.36 0.45 18.34
N ASP A 181 -16.98 -0.07 19.39
CA ASP A 181 -16.43 -0.08 20.77
C ASP A 181 -15.65 -1.37 21.07
N ALA A 182 -15.70 -2.35 20.17
CA ALA A 182 -15.03 -3.64 20.33
C ALA A 182 -13.59 -3.66 19.80
N VAL A 183 -13.19 -2.61 19.08
CA VAL A 183 -11.86 -2.48 18.47
C VAL A 183 -11.22 -1.13 18.83
N GLU A 184 -9.93 -1.14 19.05
CA GLU A 184 -9.11 0.08 19.07
C GLU A 184 -9.09 0.67 17.67
N TYR A 185 -9.13 1.98 17.53
CA TYR A 185 -9.16 2.68 16.25
C TYR A 185 -8.16 3.83 16.20
N GLY A 186 -7.38 3.88 15.12
CA GLY A 186 -6.57 5.01 14.73
C GLY A 186 -6.74 5.27 13.24
N GLY A 187 -7.12 6.49 12.85
CA GLY A 187 -7.31 6.79 11.44
C GLY A 187 -6.95 8.22 11.08
N TYR A 188 -6.35 8.37 9.90
CA TYR A 188 -6.01 9.68 9.33
C TYR A 188 -6.36 9.74 7.84
N VAL A 189 -6.40 10.96 7.34
CA VAL A 189 -6.52 11.25 5.91
C VAL A 189 -5.29 12.06 5.52
N THR A 190 -4.66 11.65 4.42
CA THR A 190 -3.68 12.46 3.71
C THR A 190 -4.35 13.03 2.46
N GLU A 191 -4.48 14.34 2.40
CA GLU A 191 -4.90 15.07 1.21
C GLU A 191 -3.62 15.47 0.47
N VAL A 192 -3.47 15.04 -0.79
CA VAL A 192 -2.28 15.25 -1.61
C VAL A 192 -2.64 16.20 -2.73
N ARG A 193 -2.03 17.39 -2.75
CA ARG A 193 -2.11 18.29 -3.87
C ARG A 193 -0.83 18.19 -4.67
N LEU A 194 -0.95 17.78 -5.94
CA LEU A 194 0.14 17.64 -6.90
C LEU A 194 -0.10 18.56 -8.10
N GLY A 195 0.89 19.39 -8.40
CA GLY A 195 0.95 20.15 -9.64
C GLY A 195 2.30 19.95 -10.28
N ILE A 196 2.37 19.91 -11.62
CA ILE A 196 3.64 19.81 -12.33
C ILE A 196 3.85 20.97 -13.28
N THR A 197 5.12 21.36 -13.46
CA THR A 197 5.56 22.33 -14.47
C THR A 197 6.72 21.69 -15.23
N SER A 198 6.61 21.67 -16.56
CA SER A 198 7.61 21.08 -17.45
C SER A 198 7.56 21.73 -18.82
N ASP A 199 8.60 21.55 -19.62
CA ASP A 199 8.66 22.04 -21.00
C ASP A 199 7.95 21.10 -22.01
N GLY A 200 7.52 19.91 -21.56
CA GLY A 200 6.88 18.87 -22.37
C GLY A 200 5.59 18.31 -21.76
N ALA A 201 4.97 17.38 -22.47
CA ALA A 201 3.76 16.67 -22.03
C ALA A 201 4.13 15.50 -21.11
N HIS A 202 4.73 15.79 -19.96
CA HIS A 202 5.07 14.80 -18.95
C HIS A 202 3.82 14.43 -18.14
N GLU A 203 3.74 13.16 -17.75
CA GLU A 203 2.71 12.64 -16.85
C GLU A 203 3.27 12.50 -15.44
N ALA A 204 2.45 12.80 -14.44
CA ALA A 204 2.75 12.53 -13.05
C ALA A 204 1.47 12.16 -12.30
N GLU A 205 1.61 11.35 -11.29
CA GLU A 205 0.51 11.00 -10.36
C GLU A 205 1.04 10.88 -8.94
N SER A 206 0.21 11.21 -7.96
CA SER A 206 0.55 10.93 -6.58
C SER A 206 0.50 9.42 -6.33
N TRP A 207 1.50 8.91 -5.65
CA TRP A 207 1.64 7.49 -5.35
C TRP A 207 1.83 7.32 -3.86
N MET A 208 0.77 6.89 -3.18
CA MET A 208 0.72 6.69 -1.74
C MET A 208 1.13 5.27 -1.40
N LEU A 209 2.15 5.11 -0.56
CA LEU A 209 2.73 3.83 -0.16
C LEU A 209 2.81 3.74 1.36
N ASP A 210 2.24 2.69 1.96
CA ASP A 210 2.42 2.39 3.39
C ASP A 210 3.21 1.10 3.54
N GLN A 211 4.38 1.17 4.18
CA GLN A 211 5.18 0.01 4.52
C GLN A 211 4.57 -0.66 5.75
N VAL A 212 4.05 -1.85 5.56
CA VAL A 212 3.48 -2.68 6.61
C VAL A 212 4.44 -3.81 6.98
N ARG A 213 4.39 -4.26 8.23
CA ARG A 213 5.16 -5.45 8.64
C ARG A 213 4.62 -6.66 7.89
N ALA A 214 5.48 -7.39 7.20
CA ALA A 214 5.11 -8.60 6.47
C ALA A 214 4.55 -9.71 7.38
N GLY A 215 4.13 -10.82 6.77
CA GLY A 215 3.55 -11.98 7.48
C GLY A 215 2.03 -11.92 7.64
N GLY A 216 1.35 -11.08 6.87
CA GLY A 216 -0.10 -10.97 6.84
C GLY A 216 -0.70 -11.23 5.48
N THR A 217 -1.99 -10.93 5.35
CA THR A 217 -2.75 -11.10 4.10
C THR A 217 -3.42 -9.78 3.72
N ALA A 218 -3.18 -9.35 2.48
CA ALA A 218 -3.91 -8.24 1.87
C ALA A 218 -5.20 -8.75 1.22
N PHE A 219 -6.26 -7.94 1.31
CA PHE A 219 -7.55 -8.17 0.66
C PHE A 219 -7.91 -6.96 -0.19
N VAL A 220 -7.97 -7.15 -1.50
CA VAL A 220 -8.40 -6.12 -2.45
C VAL A 220 -9.88 -6.30 -2.74
N ALA A 221 -10.69 -5.30 -2.40
CA ALA A 221 -12.11 -5.30 -2.71
C ALA A 221 -12.31 -5.09 -4.21
N ALA A 222 -12.66 -6.15 -4.93
CA ALA A 222 -12.66 -6.21 -6.39
C ALA A 222 -13.88 -6.94 -6.95
N VAL A 223 -14.14 -6.73 -8.24
CA VAL A 223 -15.18 -7.47 -8.96
C VAL A 223 -14.74 -8.93 -9.20
N PRO A 224 -15.68 -9.86 -9.44
CA PRO A 224 -15.33 -11.22 -9.84
C PRO A 224 -14.47 -11.24 -11.12
N ASP A 225 -13.62 -12.24 -11.25
CA ASP A 225 -12.70 -12.44 -12.38
C ASP A 225 -11.72 -11.25 -12.59
N THR A 226 -11.36 -10.56 -11.51
CA THR A 226 -10.36 -9.49 -11.55
C THR A 226 -9.02 -10.03 -12.00
N GLN A 227 -8.49 -9.46 -13.07
CA GLN A 227 -7.14 -9.75 -13.53
C GLN A 227 -6.13 -8.94 -12.73
N VAL A 228 -5.01 -9.57 -12.44
CA VAL A 228 -3.88 -9.00 -11.72
C VAL A 228 -2.70 -8.88 -12.68
N THR A 229 -2.04 -7.74 -12.65
CA THR A 229 -0.85 -7.47 -13.47
C THR A 229 0.40 -7.73 -12.64
N ASP A 230 1.27 -8.64 -13.06
CA ASP A 230 2.59 -8.82 -12.46
C ASP A 230 3.54 -7.73 -12.97
N TYR A 231 4.13 -6.98 -12.03
CA TYR A 231 5.09 -5.89 -12.32
C TYR A 231 6.54 -6.37 -12.32
N TYR A 232 6.81 -7.40 -11.53
CA TYR A 232 8.12 -8.04 -11.39
C TYR A 232 7.97 -9.56 -11.54
N GLU A 233 8.38 -10.32 -10.53
CA GLU A 233 8.17 -11.76 -10.49
C GLU A 233 6.69 -12.12 -10.35
N PRO A 234 6.24 -13.24 -10.94
CA PRO A 234 4.86 -13.68 -10.82
C PRO A 234 4.46 -13.97 -9.37
N VAL A 235 3.30 -13.47 -8.94
CA VAL A 235 2.79 -13.68 -7.57
C VAL A 235 2.45 -15.16 -7.28
N GLY A 236 2.10 -15.95 -8.28
CA GLY A 236 1.86 -17.37 -8.17
C GLY A 236 0.80 -17.78 -7.14
N GLU A 237 1.13 -18.77 -6.30
CA GLU A 237 0.20 -19.35 -5.32
C GLU A 237 -0.10 -18.44 -4.11
N LEU A 238 0.59 -17.31 -3.98
CA LEU A 238 0.34 -16.33 -2.92
C LEU A 238 -0.96 -15.54 -3.13
N LEU A 239 -1.54 -15.61 -4.34
CA LEU A 239 -2.79 -14.99 -4.72
C LEU A 239 -3.93 -15.99 -4.75
N ALA A 240 -5.09 -15.62 -4.20
CA ALA A 240 -6.31 -16.42 -4.25
C ALA A 240 -7.54 -15.54 -4.45
N GLU A 241 -8.49 -15.98 -5.27
CA GLU A 241 -9.81 -15.38 -5.32
C GLU A 241 -10.62 -15.75 -4.07
N VAL A 242 -11.29 -14.76 -3.51
CA VAL A 242 -12.17 -14.91 -2.35
C VAL A 242 -13.49 -14.20 -2.62
N PRO A 243 -14.60 -14.57 -1.92
CA PRO A 243 -15.82 -13.81 -2.04
C PRO A 243 -15.60 -12.32 -1.70
N GLY A 244 -15.94 -11.43 -2.62
CA GLY A 244 -15.78 -9.97 -2.48
C GLY A 244 -14.45 -9.41 -2.95
N GLY A 245 -13.56 -10.23 -3.53
CA GLY A 245 -12.31 -9.74 -4.11
C GLY A 245 -11.19 -10.76 -4.22
N VAL A 246 -9.98 -10.30 -3.96
CA VAL A 246 -8.73 -11.07 -4.07
C VAL A 246 -7.99 -11.00 -2.75
N ALA A 247 -7.42 -12.12 -2.32
CA ALA A 247 -6.52 -12.22 -1.17
C ALA A 247 -5.09 -12.50 -1.64
N VAL A 248 -4.11 -11.82 -1.04
CA VAL A 248 -2.69 -11.97 -1.37
C VAL A 248 -1.89 -12.11 -0.07
N SER A 249 -1.13 -13.19 0.04
CA SER A 249 -0.21 -13.38 1.18
C SER A 249 1.02 -12.51 0.97
N LEU A 250 1.32 -11.63 1.92
CA LEU A 250 2.51 -10.78 1.94
C LEU A 250 3.46 -11.34 3.01
N THR A 251 4.41 -12.14 2.57
CA THR A 251 5.19 -13.04 3.44
C THR A 251 6.46 -12.39 3.97
N GLY A 252 7.01 -11.41 3.25
CA GLY A 252 8.34 -10.84 3.50
C GLY A 252 9.48 -11.78 3.09
N ALA A 253 9.20 -12.79 2.26
CA ALA A 253 10.17 -13.77 1.81
C ALA A 253 10.18 -13.97 0.29
N ASP A 254 9.20 -13.40 -0.39
CA ASP A 254 9.03 -13.45 -1.84
C ASP A 254 9.03 -12.03 -2.38
N ARG A 255 9.76 -11.78 -3.47
CA ARG A 255 9.78 -10.45 -4.09
C ARG A 255 8.83 -10.38 -5.27
N PHE A 256 7.75 -9.64 -5.13
CA PHE A 256 6.83 -9.36 -6.22
C PHE A 256 6.18 -7.98 -6.06
N LYS A 257 5.71 -7.44 -7.16
CA LYS A 257 4.77 -6.30 -7.21
C LYS A 257 3.65 -6.65 -8.15
N ILE A 258 2.42 -6.42 -7.71
CA ILE A 258 1.22 -6.67 -8.51
C ILE A 258 0.33 -5.44 -8.55
N GLY A 259 -0.37 -5.26 -9.66
CA GLY A 259 -1.30 -4.16 -9.90
C GLY A 259 -2.73 -4.64 -10.13
N PHE A 260 -3.67 -3.74 -9.87
CA PHE A 260 -5.10 -3.96 -10.05
C PHE A 260 -5.71 -2.79 -10.83
N ALA A 261 -6.29 -3.09 -11.99
CA ALA A 261 -6.88 -2.10 -12.86
C ALA A 261 -8.04 -1.35 -12.21
N ALA A 262 -8.09 -0.03 -12.38
CA ALA A 262 -9.08 0.84 -11.76
C ALA A 262 -10.54 0.41 -11.99
N PRO A 263 -10.97 -0.07 -13.17
CA PRO A 263 -12.33 -0.55 -13.37
C PRO A 263 -12.71 -1.78 -12.56
N HIS A 264 -11.73 -2.54 -12.06
CA HIS A 264 -11.95 -3.80 -11.35
C HIS A 264 -12.02 -3.65 -9.84
N VAL A 265 -11.59 -2.53 -9.28
CA VAL A 265 -11.45 -2.32 -7.83
C VAL A 265 -12.39 -1.25 -7.30
N THR A 266 -12.67 -1.31 -6.00
CA THR A 266 -13.54 -0.32 -5.32
C THR A 266 -12.74 0.84 -4.70
N GLY A 267 -11.43 0.89 -4.88
CA GLY A 267 -10.53 1.84 -4.22
C GLY A 267 -10.28 1.52 -2.74
N ARG A 268 -10.53 0.27 -2.32
CA ARG A 268 -10.22 -0.19 -0.96
C ARG A 268 -9.37 -1.44 -0.99
N VAL A 269 -8.32 -1.40 -0.19
CA VAL A 269 -7.47 -2.54 0.11
C VAL A 269 -7.28 -2.63 1.62
N GLY A 270 -7.41 -3.82 2.18
CA GLY A 270 -7.17 -4.09 3.60
C GLY A 270 -5.99 -5.03 3.77
N TYR A 271 -5.25 -4.89 4.85
CA TYR A 271 -4.18 -5.80 5.24
C TYR A 271 -4.40 -6.25 6.67
N VAL A 272 -4.41 -7.56 6.91
CA VAL A 272 -4.61 -8.14 8.24
C VAL A 272 -3.41 -9.00 8.63
N ARG A 273 -2.96 -8.88 9.88
CA ARG A 273 -1.96 -9.76 10.49
C ARG A 273 -2.28 -10.02 11.97
N ALA A 274 -1.79 -11.12 12.50
CA ALA A 274 -1.81 -11.38 13.95
C ALA A 274 -0.90 -10.39 14.70
N VAL A 275 -1.24 -10.08 15.94
CA VAL A 275 -0.42 -9.23 16.83
C VAL A 275 -0.39 -9.81 18.25
N GLY A 276 0.72 -9.61 18.94
CA GLY A 276 0.91 -10.09 20.31
C GLY A 276 1.15 -11.60 20.39
N ASP A 277 0.86 -12.18 21.54
CA ASP A 277 0.95 -13.64 21.74
C ASP A 277 -0.16 -14.34 20.91
N PRO A 278 0.15 -15.39 20.15
CA PRO A 278 -0.87 -16.16 19.42
C PRO A 278 -2.02 -16.66 20.29
N ALA A 279 -1.79 -16.91 21.59
CA ALA A 279 -2.82 -17.31 22.53
C ALA A 279 -3.87 -16.22 22.80
N ASP A 280 -3.55 -14.95 22.58
CA ASP A 280 -4.46 -13.81 22.79
C ASP A 280 -5.49 -13.66 21.67
N ASP A 281 -5.30 -14.31 20.53
CA ASP A 281 -6.14 -14.27 19.33
C ASP A 281 -6.48 -12.82 18.93
N ARG A 282 -5.45 -12.00 18.82
CA ARG A 282 -5.55 -10.58 18.43
C ARG A 282 -4.99 -10.34 17.03
N ALA A 283 -5.58 -9.39 16.34
CA ALA A 283 -5.16 -8.96 15.03
C ALA A 283 -5.14 -7.44 14.91
N VAL A 284 -4.37 -6.95 13.95
CA VAL A 284 -4.47 -5.61 13.40
C VAL A 284 -4.97 -5.68 11.96
N LEU A 285 -5.83 -4.74 11.60
CA LEU A 285 -6.30 -4.51 10.24
C LEU A 285 -5.94 -3.09 9.84
N PHE A 286 -5.21 -2.93 8.77
CA PHE A 286 -5.06 -1.69 8.05
C PHE A 286 -6.02 -1.67 6.85
N VAL A 287 -6.67 -0.54 6.58
CA VAL A 287 -7.47 -0.34 5.37
C VAL A 287 -7.07 0.98 4.73
N ARG A 288 -6.56 0.90 3.50
CA ARG A 288 -6.37 2.04 2.61
C ARG A 288 -7.66 2.29 1.85
N GLY A 289 -8.15 3.53 1.86
CA GLY A 289 -9.26 3.98 1.04
C GLY A 289 -8.83 5.12 0.13
N SER A 290 -9.00 4.96 -1.17
CA SER A 290 -8.70 5.95 -2.20
C SER A 290 -9.84 6.04 -3.21
N HIS A 291 -9.79 7.01 -4.10
CA HIS A 291 -10.66 7.07 -5.27
C HIS A 291 -9.92 6.41 -6.43
N SER A 292 -10.46 5.31 -6.95
CA SER A 292 -10.05 4.72 -8.22
C SER A 292 -11.02 5.20 -9.28
N ASP A 293 -10.55 6.01 -10.22
CA ASP A 293 -11.36 6.47 -11.35
C ASP A 293 -11.23 5.45 -12.50
N PRO A 294 -12.31 4.71 -12.84
CA PRO A 294 -12.26 3.71 -13.90
C PRO A 294 -12.05 4.30 -15.31
N SER A 295 -12.15 5.61 -15.46
CA SER A 295 -11.91 6.32 -16.71
C SER A 295 -10.52 6.96 -16.80
N ALA A 296 -9.76 6.95 -15.72
CA ALA A 296 -8.39 7.48 -15.70
C ALA A 296 -7.40 6.46 -16.25
N GLU A 297 -6.43 6.95 -17.01
CA GLU A 297 -5.31 6.16 -17.52
C GLU A 297 -4.12 6.35 -16.59
N TYR A 298 -4.08 5.54 -15.51
CA TYR A 298 -2.96 5.53 -14.58
C TYR A 298 -1.68 5.15 -15.30
N SER A 299 -0.60 5.86 -15.02
CA SER A 299 0.58 5.92 -15.88
C SER A 299 1.66 4.88 -15.59
N GLU A 300 1.54 4.13 -14.49
CA GLU A 300 2.52 3.10 -14.15
C GLU A 300 2.46 1.92 -15.12
N GLU A 301 3.65 1.38 -15.45
CA GLU A 301 3.79 0.25 -16.39
C GLU A 301 4.61 -0.87 -15.76
N PRO A 302 4.20 -2.14 -15.91
CA PRO A 302 5.01 -3.28 -15.49
C PRO A 302 6.26 -3.43 -16.38
N ASP A 303 7.38 -3.83 -15.77
CA ASP A 303 8.63 -4.08 -16.49
C ASP A 303 8.45 -5.13 -17.61
N PRO A 304 7.83 -6.32 -17.36
CA PRO A 304 7.68 -7.34 -18.39
C PRO A 304 6.67 -7.00 -19.48
N SER A 305 5.85 -5.97 -19.31
CA SER A 305 4.74 -5.63 -20.24
C SER A 305 4.64 -4.13 -20.51
N PRO A 306 5.59 -3.55 -21.25
CA PRO A 306 5.58 -2.12 -21.62
C PRO A 306 4.28 -1.70 -22.29
N GLY A 307 3.75 -0.55 -21.89
CA GLY A 307 2.51 0.02 -22.43
C GLY A 307 1.22 -0.53 -21.81
N VAL A 308 1.30 -1.48 -20.87
CA VAL A 308 0.15 -1.90 -20.05
C VAL A 308 -0.02 -0.88 -18.94
N ARG A 309 -1.18 -0.23 -18.87
CA ARG A 309 -1.48 0.87 -17.95
C ARG A 309 -2.87 0.73 -17.35
N GLY A 310 -3.17 1.50 -16.31
CA GLY A 310 -4.50 1.61 -15.74
C GLY A 310 -4.67 1.01 -14.35
N ASP A 311 -3.59 0.50 -13.74
CA ASP A 311 -3.63 -0.03 -12.39
C ASP A 311 -3.60 1.11 -11.36
N SER A 312 -4.61 1.16 -10.50
CA SER A 312 -4.77 2.21 -9.49
C SER A 312 -4.39 1.77 -8.06
N LEU A 313 -4.28 0.47 -7.83
CA LEU A 313 -3.82 -0.13 -6.58
C LEU A 313 -2.69 -1.11 -6.88
N HIS A 314 -1.68 -1.14 -6.00
CA HIS A 314 -0.61 -2.11 -6.08
C HIS A 314 -0.34 -2.73 -4.71
N LEU A 315 0.25 -3.91 -4.73
CA LEU A 315 0.82 -4.58 -3.57
C LEU A 315 2.26 -4.95 -3.90
N TYR A 316 3.17 -4.69 -2.97
CA TYR A 316 4.56 -5.09 -3.07
C TYR A 316 4.93 -5.94 -1.85
N ASP A 317 5.71 -6.99 -2.05
CA ASP A 317 6.32 -7.81 -1.00
C ASP A 317 7.83 -7.80 -1.19
N ASP A 318 8.59 -7.57 -0.11
CA ASP A 318 10.04 -7.56 -0.11
C ASP A 318 10.58 -8.88 0.43
N ASP A 319 11.57 -9.48 -0.27
CA ASP A 319 12.20 -10.75 0.09
C ASP A 319 13.21 -10.66 1.25
N GLY A 320 13.25 -9.53 1.94
CA GLY A 320 14.24 -9.21 2.97
C GLY A 320 15.41 -8.38 2.48
N GLY A 321 15.51 -8.14 1.17
CA GLY A 321 16.58 -7.33 0.57
C GLY A 321 16.55 -5.86 1.01
N LEU A 322 15.34 -5.34 1.28
CA LEU A 322 15.11 -3.97 1.76
C LEU A 322 14.64 -3.92 3.22
N GLY A 323 14.51 -5.06 3.92
CA GLY A 323 14.12 -5.13 5.32
C GLY A 323 12.92 -6.01 5.64
N GLY A 324 12.36 -6.72 4.64
CA GLY A 324 11.28 -7.71 4.84
C GLY A 324 9.94 -7.07 5.19
N PHE A 325 9.58 -5.99 4.50
CA PHE A 325 8.28 -5.34 4.62
C PHE A 325 7.38 -5.69 3.43
N ALA A 326 6.13 -5.29 3.52
CA ALA A 326 5.24 -5.22 2.36
C ALA A 326 4.71 -3.81 2.18
N GLU A 327 4.21 -3.47 0.98
CA GLU A 327 3.62 -2.17 0.71
C GLU A 327 2.18 -2.29 0.22
N ILE A 328 1.36 -1.39 0.74
CA ILE A 328 -0.02 -1.18 0.30
C ILE A 328 -0.06 0.16 -0.42
N GLU A 329 -0.26 0.11 -1.72
CA GLU A 329 -0.10 1.24 -2.61
C GLU A 329 -1.41 1.68 -3.25
N ALA A 330 -1.56 2.99 -3.43
CA ALA A 330 -2.69 3.58 -4.16
C ALA A 330 -2.22 4.76 -5.01
N ARG A 331 -2.71 4.83 -6.24
CA ARG A 331 -2.42 5.92 -7.17
C ARG A 331 -3.48 7.01 -7.08
N GLY A 332 -3.05 8.25 -7.25
CA GLY A 332 -3.92 9.40 -7.38
C GLY A 332 -4.21 9.75 -8.83
N THR A 333 -4.90 10.85 -9.03
CA THR A 333 -5.31 11.33 -10.36
C THR A 333 -4.09 11.72 -11.22
N PRO A 334 -3.93 11.17 -12.43
CA PRO A 334 -2.87 11.56 -13.33
C PRO A 334 -2.94 13.05 -13.73
N VAL A 335 -1.80 13.73 -13.73
CA VAL A 335 -1.61 15.12 -14.16
C VAL A 335 -0.75 15.14 -15.41
N LEU A 336 -1.19 15.85 -16.44
CA LEU A 336 -0.44 16.02 -17.68
C LEU A 336 0.09 17.44 -17.82
N GLY A 337 1.44 17.60 -17.90
CA GLY A 337 2.07 18.87 -18.25
C GLY A 337 1.90 19.21 -19.74
N PRO A 338 2.18 20.44 -20.16
CA PRO A 338 2.73 21.58 -19.40
C PRO A 338 1.66 22.43 -18.68
N ARG A 339 0.42 21.98 -18.57
CA ARG A 339 -0.65 22.75 -17.92
C ARG A 339 -0.44 22.76 -16.41
N PRO A 340 -0.44 23.92 -15.74
CA PRO A 340 -0.22 24.01 -14.30
C PRO A 340 -1.50 23.66 -13.48
N GLU A 341 -2.33 22.74 -13.96
CA GLU A 341 -3.50 22.29 -13.22
C GLU A 341 -3.06 21.30 -12.16
N ALA A 342 -3.13 21.73 -10.88
CA ALA A 342 -2.91 20.84 -9.78
C ALA A 342 -4.18 20.02 -9.50
N VAL A 343 -3.98 18.73 -9.23
CA VAL A 343 -5.03 17.84 -8.73
C VAL A 343 -4.94 17.71 -7.22
N THR A 344 -6.03 17.28 -6.59
CA THR A 344 -6.05 16.99 -5.16
C THR A 344 -6.69 15.63 -4.96
N ASP A 345 -5.89 14.70 -4.47
CA ASP A 345 -6.32 13.36 -4.11
C ASP A 345 -6.51 13.23 -2.61
N ARG A 346 -7.23 12.22 -2.20
CA ARG A 346 -7.50 11.94 -0.80
C ARG A 346 -7.33 10.45 -0.52
N PHE A 347 -6.39 10.14 0.36
CA PHE A 347 -6.11 8.81 0.84
C PHE A 347 -6.50 8.70 2.31
N ALA A 348 -7.33 7.73 2.64
CA ALA A 348 -7.70 7.43 4.03
C ALA A 348 -6.95 6.20 4.50
N SER A 349 -6.38 6.29 5.69
CA SER A 349 -5.69 5.20 6.38
C SER A 349 -6.43 4.90 7.67
N TRP A 350 -7.04 3.72 7.75
CA TRP A 350 -7.81 3.29 8.90
C TRP A 350 -7.19 2.05 9.51
N TRP A 351 -6.81 2.13 10.77
CA TRP A 351 -6.21 1.05 11.53
C TRP A 351 -7.13 0.60 12.64
N PHE A 352 -7.29 -0.71 12.79
CA PHE A 352 -8.12 -1.33 13.80
C PHE A 352 -7.33 -2.43 14.49
N ARG A 353 -7.36 -2.49 15.82
CA ARG A 353 -6.71 -3.52 16.62
C ARG A 353 -7.67 -4.10 17.62
N GLY A 354 -7.69 -5.42 17.80
CA GLY A 354 -8.59 -6.07 18.72
C GLY A 354 -8.59 -7.59 18.60
N ARG A 355 -9.64 -8.22 19.08
CA ARG A 355 -9.84 -9.67 18.88
C ARG A 355 -9.99 -9.94 17.38
N THR A 356 -9.39 -11.04 16.93
CA THR A 356 -9.39 -11.41 15.51
C THR A 356 -10.79 -11.42 14.88
N ASP A 357 -11.78 -11.97 15.58
CA ASP A 357 -13.16 -12.02 15.05
C ASP A 357 -13.81 -10.63 14.94
N ASP A 358 -13.51 -9.70 15.86
CA ASP A 358 -14.03 -8.34 15.81
C ASP A 358 -13.38 -7.55 14.66
N VAL A 359 -12.07 -7.65 14.52
CA VAL A 359 -11.30 -7.07 13.42
C VAL A 359 -11.76 -7.61 12.06
N ALA A 360 -12.02 -8.93 11.96
CA ALA A 360 -12.52 -9.55 10.75
C ALA A 360 -13.93 -9.05 10.36
N ARG A 361 -14.80 -8.76 11.34
CA ARG A 361 -16.10 -8.13 11.08
C ARG A 361 -15.96 -6.69 10.58
N VAL A 362 -14.99 -5.94 11.10
CA VAL A 362 -14.66 -4.61 10.55
C VAL A 362 -14.27 -4.74 9.08
N ALA A 363 -13.37 -5.68 8.74
CA ALA A 363 -12.96 -5.94 7.37
C ALA A 363 -14.15 -6.30 6.46
N GLN A 364 -15.06 -7.15 6.93
CA GLN A 364 -16.27 -7.48 6.16
C GLN A 364 -17.11 -6.25 5.83
N HIS A 365 -17.29 -5.32 6.76
CA HIS A 365 -18.03 -4.08 6.52
C HIS A 365 -17.32 -3.13 5.53
N LEU A 366 -15.99 -3.08 5.56
CA LEU A 366 -15.24 -2.13 4.76
C LEU A 366 -14.84 -2.67 3.39
N LEU A 367 -14.60 -3.99 3.28
CA LEU A 367 -14.08 -4.64 2.08
C LEU A 367 -15.09 -5.56 1.38
N GLY A 368 -16.15 -5.99 2.09
CA GLY A 368 -17.11 -6.95 1.53
C GLY A 368 -16.64 -8.41 1.59
N VAL A 369 -15.42 -8.68 2.07
CA VAL A 369 -14.88 -10.04 2.24
C VAL A 369 -15.48 -10.68 3.50
N PRO A 370 -15.92 -11.97 3.48
CA PRO A 370 -16.49 -12.62 4.65
C PRO A 370 -15.56 -12.61 5.86
N ALA A 371 -16.11 -12.28 7.04
CA ALA A 371 -15.33 -12.23 8.28
C ALA A 371 -14.61 -13.56 8.59
N THR A 372 -15.20 -14.70 8.24
CA THR A 372 -14.58 -16.02 8.41
C THR A 372 -13.29 -16.16 7.59
N THR A 373 -13.28 -15.65 6.36
CA THR A 373 -12.09 -15.66 5.48
C THR A 373 -10.99 -14.80 6.08
N VAL A 374 -11.32 -13.59 6.51
CA VAL A 374 -10.36 -12.65 7.11
C VAL A 374 -9.80 -13.19 8.42
N ALA A 375 -10.65 -13.76 9.29
CA ALA A 375 -10.21 -14.34 10.56
C ALA A 375 -9.30 -15.57 10.38
N GLN A 376 -9.54 -16.39 9.37
CA GLN A 376 -8.68 -17.52 9.02
C GLN A 376 -7.30 -17.05 8.56
N ALA A 377 -7.28 -16.05 7.68
CA ALA A 377 -6.02 -15.44 7.21
C ALA A 377 -5.23 -14.81 8.36
N ALA A 378 -5.87 -14.04 9.24
CA ALA A 378 -5.23 -13.44 10.42
C ALA A 378 -4.62 -14.48 11.37
N ARG A 379 -5.18 -15.71 11.42
CA ARG A 379 -4.64 -16.85 12.18
C ARG A 379 -3.60 -17.67 11.42
N GLY A 380 -3.11 -17.18 10.27
CA GLY A 380 -2.05 -17.81 9.48
C GLY A 380 -2.54 -18.96 8.58
N ALA A 381 -3.85 -19.11 8.37
CA ALA A 381 -4.34 -20.03 7.36
C ALA A 381 -4.23 -19.39 5.97
N ALA A 382 -3.48 -20.02 5.06
CA ALA A 382 -3.43 -19.56 3.68
C ALA A 382 -4.84 -19.43 3.09
N PRO A 383 -5.14 -18.33 2.34
CA PRO A 383 -6.40 -18.20 1.63
C PRO A 383 -6.57 -19.41 0.71
N ARG A 384 -7.62 -20.20 0.89
CA ARG A 384 -7.89 -21.32 0.00
C ARG A 384 -8.64 -20.79 -1.21
N LEU A 385 -8.15 -21.16 -2.39
CA LEU A 385 -8.90 -21.04 -3.64
C LEU A 385 -10.32 -21.55 -3.40
N LEU A 386 -11.33 -20.77 -3.76
CA LEU A 386 -12.66 -21.32 -3.94
C LEU A 386 -12.51 -22.38 -5.00
N GLY A 387 -12.65 -23.67 -4.61
CA GLY A 387 -12.72 -24.74 -5.61
C GLY A 387 -13.77 -24.33 -6.64
N PRO A 388 -13.61 -24.70 -7.93
CA PRO A 388 -14.55 -24.32 -8.97
C PRO A 388 -15.94 -24.63 -8.45
N SER A 389 -16.79 -23.61 -8.34
CA SER A 389 -18.22 -23.79 -8.06
C SER A 389 -18.68 -24.86 -9.01
N ALA A 390 -19.34 -25.90 -8.51
CA ALA A 390 -19.95 -26.94 -9.33
C ALA A 390 -21.08 -26.32 -10.16
N ALA A 391 -20.70 -25.44 -11.09
CA ALA A 391 -21.55 -24.95 -12.14
C ALA A 391 -21.74 -26.13 -13.08
N SER A 392 -22.93 -26.73 -12.98
CA SER A 392 -23.61 -27.58 -13.93
C SER A 392 -22.81 -27.82 -15.22
N SER A 393 -22.21 -29.01 -15.35
CA SER A 393 -21.70 -29.50 -16.63
C SER A 393 -22.89 -29.75 -17.56
N THR A 394 -23.31 -28.73 -18.26
CA THR A 394 -24.02 -28.93 -19.54
C THR A 394 -22.97 -29.28 -20.57
N ALA A 395 -22.90 -30.58 -20.90
CA ALA A 395 -22.07 -31.08 -21.94
C ALA A 395 -22.36 -30.32 -23.25
N THR A 396 -21.45 -29.45 -23.64
CA THR A 396 -21.45 -28.87 -24.97
C THR A 396 -20.90 -29.91 -25.93
N THR A 397 -21.78 -30.54 -26.71
CA THR A 397 -21.40 -31.40 -27.84
C THR A 397 -20.60 -30.56 -28.82
N THR A 398 -19.36 -30.95 -29.01
CA THR A 398 -18.46 -30.39 -30.01
C THR A 398 -19.05 -30.65 -31.40
N PRO A 399 -19.26 -29.63 -32.25
CA PRO A 399 -19.64 -29.90 -33.65
C PRO A 399 -18.44 -30.47 -34.41
N SER A 400 -18.70 -31.51 -35.20
CA SER A 400 -17.74 -32.12 -36.12
C SER A 400 -17.15 -31.11 -37.11
N PRO A 401 -15.87 -31.25 -37.50
CA PRO A 401 -15.26 -30.31 -38.42
C PRO A 401 -15.88 -30.45 -39.82
N THR A 402 -16.27 -29.32 -40.38
CA THR A 402 -16.73 -29.17 -41.77
C THR A 402 -15.58 -29.46 -42.72
N PRO A 403 -15.78 -30.29 -43.78
CA PRO A 403 -14.71 -30.59 -44.74
C PRO A 403 -14.30 -29.33 -45.52
N THR A 404 -13.01 -29.14 -45.66
CA THR A 404 -12.39 -28.09 -46.47
C THR A 404 -12.73 -28.32 -47.96
N PRO A 405 -13.16 -27.26 -48.70
CA PRO A 405 -13.38 -27.41 -50.15
C PRO A 405 -12.07 -27.54 -50.92
N GLU A 406 -12.04 -28.48 -51.84
CA GLU A 406 -10.95 -28.70 -52.81
C GLU A 406 -10.75 -27.46 -53.71
N PRO A 407 -9.51 -27.14 -54.10
CA PRO A 407 -9.27 -26.01 -54.99
C PRO A 407 -9.62 -26.39 -56.45
N LEU A 408 -10.37 -25.49 -57.09
CA LEU A 408 -10.73 -25.60 -58.53
C LEU A 408 -9.46 -25.55 -59.40
N PRO A 409 -9.44 -26.31 -60.53
CA PRO A 409 -8.29 -26.33 -61.45
C PRO A 409 -8.18 -25.01 -62.23
N ARG A 410 -6.95 -24.51 -62.33
CA ARG A 410 -6.60 -23.34 -63.13
C ARG A 410 -6.76 -23.70 -64.60
N GLY A 411 -7.70 -22.99 -65.26
CA GLY A 411 -7.84 -23.05 -66.71
C GLY A 411 -6.65 -22.35 -67.39
N THR A 412 -6.08 -23.04 -68.36
CA THR A 412 -5.15 -22.54 -69.35
C THR A 412 -5.90 -21.81 -70.43
N THR A 413 -5.62 -20.55 -70.63
CA THR A 413 -5.36 -19.85 -71.91
C THR A 413 -4.80 -18.44 -71.60
#